data_03222de4ccbd374148b985f3b2244537
#
_entry.id   03222de4ccbd374148b985f3b2244537
#
_cell.length_a   1.000
_cell.length_b   1.000
_cell.length_c   1.000
_cell.angle_alpha   90.00
_cell.angle_beta   90.00
_cell.angle_gamma   90.00
#
_symmetry.space_group_name_H-M   'P 1'
#
loop_
_entity.id
_entity.type
_entity.pdbx_description
1 polymer ?
#
loop_
_entity_poly.entity_id
_entity_poly.type
_entity_poly.pdbx_seq_one_letter_code
_entity_poly.pdbx_strand_id
1 'polypeptide(L)'
;MKRSLLIATALTILSILPSQAVNIADLENARGYAYLYRMNGQNYYAEQRVNVIAGEGNKFEIIARTYSHQGAQYYMTEYINHYYFDQDTDTIQWVQEQRNIIDARTGRVLREEKRPKAKLITLKPDTYGYMQAIYSKNMAIAAGQLKEVSN
;
A
#
# COMPACT_ATOMS: atom_id res chain seq x y z
N MET A 1 27.35 -0.01 -36.35
CA MET A 1 27.61 0.76 -35.10
C MET A 1 26.65 0.30 -34.03
N LYS A 2 27.11 -0.51 -33.11
CA LYS A 2 26.29 -0.94 -31.95
C LYS A 2 26.34 0.17 -30.90
N ARG A 3 25.22 0.86 -30.71
CA ARG A 3 25.06 1.78 -29.59
C ARG A 3 24.73 0.96 -28.34
N SER A 4 25.71 0.79 -27.48
CA SER A 4 25.52 0.25 -26.13
C SER A 4 24.67 1.23 -25.33
N LEU A 5 23.46 0.84 -25.05
CA LEU A 5 22.60 1.54 -24.11
C LEU A 5 23.10 1.18 -22.71
N LEU A 6 23.82 2.08 -22.07
CA LEU A 6 24.14 1.98 -20.65
C LEU A 6 22.83 2.19 -19.88
N ILE A 7 22.24 1.10 -19.43
CA ILE A 7 21.18 1.14 -18.43
C ILE A 7 21.88 1.47 -17.11
N ALA A 8 21.80 2.72 -16.72
CA ALA A 8 22.13 3.13 -15.37
C ALA A 8 21.08 2.51 -14.44
N THR A 9 21.43 1.40 -13.81
CA THR A 9 20.68 0.85 -12.69
C THR A 9 20.87 1.84 -11.54
N ALA A 10 19.97 2.81 -11.45
CA ALA A 10 19.82 3.59 -10.24
C ALA A 10 19.34 2.63 -9.16
N LEU A 11 20.27 2.21 -8.29
CA LEU A 11 19.93 1.60 -7.01
C LEU A 11 19.20 2.69 -6.21
N THR A 12 17.91 2.78 -6.40
CA THR A 12 17.06 3.55 -5.51
C THR A 12 17.08 2.78 -4.19
N ILE A 13 17.98 3.17 -3.29
CA ILE A 13 17.86 2.79 -1.89
C ILE A 13 16.47 3.28 -1.50
N LEU A 14 15.53 2.35 -1.43
CA LEU A 14 14.24 2.60 -0.81
C LEU A 14 14.53 2.99 0.63
N SER A 15 14.70 4.28 0.86
CA SER A 15 14.47 4.82 2.18
C SER A 15 12.99 4.57 2.44
N ILE A 16 12.68 3.42 3.05
CA ILE A 16 11.42 3.22 3.74
C ILE A 16 11.39 4.40 4.70
N LEU A 17 10.64 5.45 4.33
CA LEU A 17 10.45 6.58 5.22
C LEU A 17 10.01 5.98 6.55
N PRO A 18 10.69 6.29 7.67
CA PRO A 18 10.28 5.77 8.95
C PRO A 18 8.79 6.06 9.07
N SER A 19 7.99 5.03 9.37
CA SER A 19 6.57 5.20 9.57
C SER A 19 6.44 6.24 10.66
N GLN A 20 5.88 7.41 10.33
CA GLN A 20 5.48 8.33 11.37
C GLN A 20 4.56 7.52 12.28
N ALA A 21 4.83 7.58 13.60
CA ALA A 21 4.02 6.87 14.56
C ALA A 21 2.56 7.31 14.37
N VAL A 22 1.75 6.44 13.75
CA VAL A 22 0.34 6.69 13.48
C VAL A 22 -0.47 6.24 14.68
N ASN A 23 -1.37 7.07 15.15
CA ASN A 23 -2.31 6.73 16.21
C ASN A 23 -3.76 6.72 15.70
N ILE A 24 -4.67 6.20 16.50
CA ILE A 24 -6.09 6.10 16.09
C ILE A 24 -6.73 7.46 15.81
N ALA A 25 -6.34 8.51 16.52
CA ALA A 25 -6.87 9.85 16.31
C ALA A 25 -6.45 10.41 14.94
N ASP A 26 -5.27 10.06 14.43
CA ASP A 26 -4.84 10.46 13.08
C ASP A 26 -5.71 9.80 12.01
N LEU A 27 -6.04 8.51 12.19
CA LEU A 27 -6.92 7.77 11.29
C LEU A 27 -8.34 8.34 11.30
N GLU A 28 -8.93 8.54 12.47
CA GLU A 28 -10.30 9.02 12.63
C GLU A 28 -10.49 10.48 12.19
N ASN A 29 -9.46 11.31 12.33
CA ASN A 29 -9.48 12.71 11.89
C ASN A 29 -8.94 12.93 10.47
N ALA A 30 -8.75 11.86 9.69
CA ALA A 30 -8.29 11.90 8.31
C ALA A 30 -7.00 12.71 8.10
N ARG A 31 -6.07 12.64 9.03
CA ARG A 31 -4.78 13.34 8.96
C ARG A 31 -3.77 12.57 8.11
N GLY A 32 -3.95 12.61 6.78
CA GLY A 32 -3.15 11.84 5.83
C GLY A 32 -3.63 10.39 5.64
N TYR A 33 -4.84 10.09 6.12
CA TYR A 33 -5.49 8.79 6.05
C TYR A 33 -6.92 8.95 5.56
N ALA A 34 -7.46 7.91 4.93
CA ALA A 34 -8.84 7.87 4.50
C ALA A 34 -9.54 6.63 5.06
N TYR A 35 -10.74 6.82 5.57
CA TYR A 35 -11.62 5.70 5.90
C TYR A 35 -12.07 5.02 4.60
N LEU A 36 -11.96 3.70 4.54
CA LEU A 36 -12.33 2.92 3.36
C LEU A 36 -13.69 2.22 3.55
N TYR A 37 -13.78 1.38 4.58
CA TYR A 37 -14.96 0.57 4.84
C TYR A 37 -14.90 -0.07 6.24
N ARG A 38 -16.00 -0.72 6.61
CA ARG A 38 -16.09 -1.57 7.80
C ARG A 38 -16.37 -3.02 7.40
N MET A 39 -15.61 -3.94 7.97
CA MET A 39 -15.80 -5.38 7.76
C MET A 39 -15.51 -6.14 9.04
N ASN A 40 -16.36 -7.09 9.39
CA ASN A 40 -16.23 -7.93 10.60
C ASN A 40 -16.01 -7.12 11.90
N GLY A 41 -16.69 -5.97 12.02
CA GLY A 41 -16.58 -5.10 13.19
C GLY A 41 -15.36 -4.19 13.22
N GLN A 42 -14.44 -4.32 12.27
CA GLN A 42 -13.24 -3.48 12.14
C GLN A 42 -13.44 -2.38 11.10
N ASN A 43 -12.97 -1.19 11.42
CA ASN A 43 -12.85 -0.09 10.48
C ASN A 43 -11.50 -0.19 9.77
N TYR A 44 -11.51 0.01 8.46
CA TYR A 44 -10.30 0.00 7.61
C TYR A 44 -10.00 1.38 7.08
N TYR A 45 -8.73 1.73 7.13
CA TYR A 45 -8.20 3.02 6.69
C TYR A 45 -7.01 2.81 5.77
N ALA A 46 -6.80 3.71 4.82
CA ALA A 46 -5.61 3.71 3.98
C ALA A 46 -4.77 4.96 4.20
N GLU A 47 -3.47 4.82 4.19
CA GLU A 47 -2.56 5.96 4.09
C GLU A 47 -2.70 6.59 2.70
N GLN A 48 -2.79 7.92 2.64
CA GLN A 48 -2.89 8.63 1.36
C GLN A 48 -1.55 8.69 0.62
N ARG A 49 -0.45 8.54 1.35
CA ARG A 49 0.89 8.48 0.78
C ARG A 49 1.23 7.05 0.38
N VAL A 50 1.63 6.87 -0.87
CA VAL A 50 2.04 5.58 -1.42
C VAL A 50 3.41 5.69 -2.08
N ASN A 51 4.10 4.56 -2.22
CA ASN A 51 5.36 4.46 -2.97
C ASN A 51 5.11 3.71 -4.27
N VAL A 52 5.52 4.31 -5.39
CA VAL A 52 5.43 3.69 -6.72
C VAL A 52 6.81 3.27 -7.17
N ILE A 53 6.92 2.04 -7.63
CA ILE A 53 8.13 1.48 -8.23
C ILE A 53 7.80 1.15 -9.68
N ALA A 54 8.51 1.77 -10.61
CA ALA A 54 8.36 1.48 -12.03
C ALA A 54 8.86 0.07 -12.34
N GLY A 55 8.07 -0.67 -13.12
CA GLY A 55 8.45 -1.95 -13.71
C GLY A 55 8.85 -1.81 -15.18
N GLU A 56 8.91 -2.93 -15.88
CA GLU A 56 9.13 -2.96 -17.31
C GLU A 56 7.83 -2.69 -18.09
N GLY A 57 7.92 -1.88 -19.14
CA GLY A 57 6.75 -1.57 -20.00
C GLY A 57 5.66 -0.83 -19.22
N ASN A 58 4.43 -1.37 -19.32
CA ASN A 58 3.25 -0.81 -18.64
C ASN A 58 2.98 -1.45 -17.28
N LYS A 59 4.03 -1.93 -16.59
CA LYS A 59 3.96 -2.54 -15.27
C LYS A 59 4.52 -1.62 -14.21
N PHE A 60 3.93 -1.66 -13.03
CA PHE A 60 4.44 -0.94 -11.85
C PHE A 60 3.97 -1.62 -10.57
N GLU A 61 4.68 -1.34 -9.48
CA GLU A 61 4.33 -1.77 -8.14
C GLU A 61 3.93 -0.56 -7.31
N ILE A 62 2.93 -0.73 -6.46
CA ILE A 62 2.60 0.24 -5.42
C ILE A 62 2.74 -0.44 -4.06
N ILE A 63 3.55 0.16 -3.19
CA ILE A 63 3.62 -0.21 -1.79
C ILE A 63 2.75 0.77 -1.01
N ALA A 64 1.72 0.24 -0.33
CA ALA A 64 0.73 1.02 0.40
C ALA A 64 0.49 0.45 1.79
N ARG A 65 0.16 1.32 2.75
CA ARG A 65 -0.21 0.92 4.09
C ARG A 65 -1.71 1.07 4.30
N THR A 66 -2.29 0.04 4.90
CA THR A 66 -3.66 0.06 5.40
C THR A 66 -3.68 -0.30 6.88
N TYR A 67 -4.70 0.15 7.56
CA TYR A 67 -4.84 -0.02 9.01
C TYR A 67 -6.22 -0.59 9.30
N SER A 68 -6.32 -1.45 10.31
CA SER A 68 -7.61 -1.86 10.84
C SER A 68 -7.68 -1.63 12.35
N HIS A 69 -8.85 -1.18 12.82
CA HIS A 69 -9.10 -0.96 14.24
C HIS A 69 -10.55 -1.30 14.59
N GLN A 70 -10.74 -1.91 15.75
CA GLN A 70 -12.06 -2.29 16.25
C GLN A 70 -12.37 -1.60 17.57
N GLY A 71 -13.33 -0.67 17.56
CA GLY A 71 -13.89 -0.07 18.74
C GLY A 71 -12.86 0.46 19.74
N ALA A 72 -12.98 0.03 20.99
CA ALA A 72 -12.11 0.47 22.09
C ALA A 72 -10.83 -0.40 22.26
N GLN A 73 -10.44 -1.19 21.27
CA GLN A 73 -9.21 -1.97 21.37
C GLN A 73 -7.99 -1.04 21.52
N TYR A 74 -7.06 -1.43 22.41
CA TYR A 74 -5.84 -0.66 22.68
C TYR A 74 -4.80 -0.80 21.56
N TYR A 75 -5.02 -1.68 20.61
CA TYR A 75 -4.13 -1.91 19.46
C TYR A 75 -4.89 -1.77 18.15
N MET A 76 -4.15 -1.49 17.10
CA MET A 76 -4.59 -1.55 15.71
C MET A 76 -3.60 -2.38 14.90
N THR A 77 -4.01 -2.83 13.74
CA THR A 77 -3.14 -3.58 12.82
C THR A 77 -2.77 -2.72 11.62
N GLU A 78 -1.49 -2.59 11.36
CA GLU A 78 -0.94 -2.03 10.12
C GLU A 78 -0.63 -3.17 9.17
N TYR A 79 -1.03 -3.02 7.91
CA TYR A 79 -0.73 -3.95 6.82
C TYR A 79 0.15 -3.25 5.79
N ILE A 80 1.26 -3.88 5.42
CA ILE A 80 2.12 -3.42 4.33
C ILE A 80 1.77 -4.24 3.10
N ASN A 81 1.17 -3.58 2.12
CA ASN A 81 0.63 -4.21 0.92
C ASN A 81 1.50 -3.88 -0.28
N HIS A 82 1.79 -4.89 -1.08
CA HIS A 82 2.45 -4.76 -2.38
C HIS A 82 1.42 -5.09 -3.46
N TYR A 83 1.10 -4.12 -4.31
CA TYR A 83 0.21 -4.26 -5.44
C TYR A 83 1.01 -4.18 -6.74
N TYR A 84 0.93 -5.22 -7.56
CA TYR A 84 1.59 -5.30 -8.86
C TYR A 84 0.55 -5.10 -9.94
N PHE A 85 0.69 -4.02 -10.69
CA PHE A 85 -0.21 -3.66 -11.78
C PHE A 85 0.42 -4.02 -13.11
N ASP A 86 -0.33 -4.73 -13.94
CA ASP A 86 -0.03 -4.98 -15.33
C ASP A 86 -1.14 -4.35 -16.19
N GLN A 87 -0.84 -3.19 -16.80
CA GLN A 87 -1.81 -2.45 -17.59
C GLN A 87 -2.09 -3.10 -18.95
N ASP A 88 -1.18 -3.96 -19.44
CA ASP A 88 -1.39 -4.66 -20.71
C ASP A 88 -2.45 -5.76 -20.58
N THR A 89 -2.53 -6.38 -19.42
CA THR A 89 -3.49 -7.45 -19.13
C THR A 89 -4.64 -7.00 -18.23
N ASP A 90 -4.61 -5.75 -17.76
CA ASP A 90 -5.56 -5.20 -16.79
C ASP A 90 -5.69 -6.07 -15.54
N THR A 91 -4.53 -6.56 -15.05
CA THR A 91 -4.49 -7.40 -13.86
C THR A 91 -3.79 -6.71 -12.70
N ILE A 92 -4.26 -7.01 -11.49
CA ILE A 92 -3.65 -6.57 -10.24
C ILE A 92 -3.36 -7.81 -9.41
N GLN A 93 -2.08 -7.98 -9.06
CA GLN A 93 -1.65 -9.00 -8.10
C GLN A 93 -1.28 -8.35 -6.78
N TRP A 94 -1.45 -9.07 -5.70
CA TRP A 94 -1.23 -8.57 -4.35
C TRP A 94 -0.53 -9.60 -3.49
N VAL A 95 0.36 -9.11 -2.66
CA VAL A 95 0.96 -9.86 -1.56
C VAL A 95 1.09 -8.95 -0.33
N GLN A 96 0.90 -9.54 0.85
CA GLN A 96 1.11 -8.90 2.13
C GLN A 96 2.18 -9.67 2.89
N GLU A 97 3.41 -9.17 2.87
CA GLU A 97 4.57 -9.83 3.47
C GLU A 97 4.78 -9.44 4.93
N GLN A 98 4.17 -8.37 5.36
CA GLN A 98 4.33 -7.86 6.72
C GLN A 98 3.03 -7.23 7.23
N ARG A 99 2.76 -7.48 8.50
CA ARG A 99 1.81 -6.72 9.30
C ARG A 99 2.42 -6.39 10.66
N ASN A 100 2.01 -5.28 11.23
CA ASN A 100 2.46 -4.82 12.54
C ASN A 100 1.26 -4.64 13.45
N ILE A 101 1.39 -5.06 14.69
CA ILE A 101 0.45 -4.72 15.75
C ILE A 101 0.98 -3.46 16.43
N ILE A 102 0.16 -2.43 16.48
CA ILE A 102 0.54 -1.08 16.90
C ILE A 102 -0.34 -0.67 18.09
N ASP A 103 0.25 -0.03 19.09
CA ASP A 103 -0.52 0.64 20.13
C ASP A 103 -1.36 1.76 19.53
N ALA A 104 -2.70 1.67 19.67
CA ALA A 104 -3.62 2.57 19.00
C ALA A 104 -3.50 4.04 19.47
N ARG A 105 -3.05 4.27 20.69
CA ARG A 105 -2.91 5.61 21.26
C ARG A 105 -1.57 6.26 20.91
N THR A 106 -0.48 5.50 20.94
CA THR A 106 0.88 6.03 20.83
C THR A 106 1.50 5.79 19.44
N GLY A 107 0.96 4.88 18.65
CA GLY A 107 1.56 4.46 17.38
C GLY A 107 2.79 3.57 17.53
N ARG A 108 3.14 3.16 18.75
CA ARG A 108 4.31 2.30 18.98
C ARG A 108 4.03 0.90 18.45
N VAL A 109 4.97 0.35 17.68
CA VAL A 109 4.91 -1.05 17.26
C VAL A 109 5.08 -1.96 18.45
N LEU A 110 4.07 -2.80 18.70
CA LEU A 110 4.05 -3.79 19.77
C LEU A 110 4.60 -5.14 19.28
N ARG A 111 4.32 -5.48 18.03
CA ARG A 111 4.77 -6.74 17.40
C ARG A 111 4.84 -6.60 15.89
N GLU A 112 5.91 -7.10 15.30
CA GLU A 112 6.04 -7.28 13.85
C GLU A 112 5.78 -8.74 13.47
N GLU A 113 4.99 -8.94 12.42
CA GLU A 113 4.73 -10.26 11.86
C GLU A 113 5.13 -10.26 10.37
N LYS A 114 6.21 -10.96 10.07
CA LYS A 114 6.69 -11.16 8.70
C LYS A 114 6.13 -12.46 8.14
N ARG A 115 5.75 -12.43 6.87
CA ARG A 115 5.20 -13.57 6.12
C ARG A 115 6.03 -13.82 4.86
N PRO A 116 7.29 -14.29 4.97
CA PRO A 116 8.18 -14.44 3.82
C PRO A 116 7.70 -15.47 2.79
N LYS A 117 6.72 -16.32 3.15
CA LYS A 117 6.09 -17.30 2.27
C LYS A 117 4.68 -16.90 1.84
N ALA A 118 4.30 -15.63 2.02
CA ALA A 118 3.02 -15.14 1.54
C ALA A 118 2.92 -15.35 0.02
N LYS A 119 1.76 -15.82 -0.43
CA LYS A 119 1.53 -16.08 -1.86
C LYS A 119 1.04 -14.81 -2.55
N LEU A 120 1.58 -14.56 -3.73
CA LEU A 120 1.05 -13.58 -4.65
C LEU A 120 -0.30 -14.08 -5.19
N ILE A 121 -1.34 -13.27 -5.07
CA ILE A 121 -2.68 -13.61 -5.57
C ILE A 121 -3.17 -12.54 -6.53
N THR A 122 -3.95 -12.95 -7.54
CA THR A 122 -4.64 -12.04 -8.44
C THR A 122 -5.92 -11.55 -7.77
N LEU A 123 -6.06 -10.23 -7.67
CA LEU A 123 -7.25 -9.60 -7.11
C LEU A 123 -8.39 -9.62 -8.13
N LYS A 124 -9.57 -10.02 -7.67
CA LYS A 124 -10.79 -9.97 -8.49
C LYS A 124 -11.47 -8.61 -8.29
N PRO A 125 -12.04 -8.02 -9.36
CA PRO A 125 -12.98 -6.91 -9.21
C PRO A 125 -14.03 -7.23 -8.15
N ASP A 126 -14.61 -6.23 -7.52
CA ASP A 126 -15.62 -6.34 -6.47
C ASP A 126 -15.14 -6.94 -5.13
N THR A 127 -13.83 -7.08 -4.95
CA THR A 127 -13.24 -7.45 -3.65
C THR A 127 -12.68 -6.22 -2.91
N TYR A 128 -12.64 -6.30 -1.58
CA TYR A 128 -12.02 -5.24 -0.76
C TYR A 128 -10.54 -5.01 -1.10
N GLY A 129 -9.81 -6.08 -1.40
CA GLY A 129 -8.40 -5.97 -1.82
C GLY A 129 -8.24 -5.21 -3.13
N TYR A 130 -9.11 -5.46 -4.10
CA TYR A 130 -9.13 -4.73 -5.37
C TYR A 130 -9.45 -3.24 -5.15
N MET A 131 -10.45 -2.94 -4.31
CA MET A 131 -10.80 -1.56 -3.96
C MET A 131 -9.63 -0.83 -3.30
N GLN A 132 -8.92 -1.46 -2.38
CA GLN A 132 -7.72 -0.89 -1.76
C GLN A 132 -6.61 -0.62 -2.78
N ALA A 133 -6.39 -1.54 -3.73
CA ALA A 133 -5.39 -1.38 -4.79
C ALA A 133 -5.73 -0.18 -5.69
N ILE A 134 -6.99 -0.06 -6.12
CA ILE A 134 -7.45 1.07 -6.95
C ILE A 134 -7.35 2.38 -6.19
N TYR A 135 -7.71 2.41 -4.90
CA TYR A 135 -7.53 3.60 -4.06
C TYR A 135 -6.05 4.03 -4.05
N SER A 136 -5.12 3.08 -3.83
CA SER A 136 -3.69 3.36 -3.80
C SER A 136 -3.17 3.88 -5.15
N LYS A 137 -3.68 3.34 -6.28
CA LYS A 137 -3.37 3.84 -7.62
C LYS A 137 -3.85 5.28 -7.81
N ASN A 138 -5.06 5.59 -7.37
CA ASN A 138 -5.62 6.94 -7.46
C ASN A 138 -4.81 7.93 -6.62
N MET A 139 -4.31 7.53 -5.45
CA MET A 139 -3.42 8.36 -4.63
C MET A 139 -2.08 8.62 -5.34
N ALA A 140 -1.52 7.61 -6.00
CA ALA A 140 -0.29 7.76 -6.80
C ALA A 140 -0.48 8.73 -7.97
N ILE A 141 -1.63 8.68 -8.65
CA ILE A 141 -1.98 9.62 -9.73
C ILE A 141 -2.13 11.03 -9.16
N ALA A 142 -2.89 11.20 -8.08
CA ALA A 142 -3.09 12.50 -7.44
C ALA A 142 -1.78 13.15 -6.96
N ALA A 143 -0.80 12.34 -6.54
CA ALA A 143 0.53 12.77 -6.14
C ALA A 143 1.48 13.00 -7.34
N GLY A 144 1.04 12.79 -8.57
CA GLY A 144 1.86 12.92 -9.79
C GLY A 144 2.92 11.82 -9.98
N GLN A 145 2.83 10.73 -9.23
CA GLN A 145 3.74 9.59 -9.35
C GLN A 145 3.39 8.65 -10.52
N LEU A 146 2.14 8.65 -10.94
CA LEU A 146 1.63 7.94 -12.12
C LEU A 146 0.89 8.93 -13.02
N LYS A 147 0.97 8.69 -14.32
CA LYS A 147 0.14 9.43 -15.29
C LYS A 147 -1.22 8.74 -15.40
N GLU A 148 -2.26 9.54 -15.50
CA GLU A 148 -3.57 9.03 -15.88
C GLU A 148 -3.52 8.55 -17.32
N VAL A 149 -3.90 7.29 -17.54
CA VAL A 149 -3.99 6.76 -18.91
C VAL A 149 -5.27 7.33 -19.50
N SER A 150 -5.11 8.28 -20.42
CA SER A 150 -6.23 8.75 -21.25
C SER A 150 -6.69 7.60 -22.15
N ASN A 151 -7.89 7.09 -21.92
CA ASN A 151 -8.57 6.18 -22.84
C ASN A 151 -9.00 6.92 -24.10
#